data_62979005157a4cf20ea897f18d18f66d
#
_entry.id   62979005157a4cf20ea897f18d18f66d
#
_cell.length_a   1.000
_cell.length_b   1.000
_cell.length_c   1.000
_cell.angle_alpha   90.00
_cell.angle_beta   90.00
_cell.angle_gamma   90.00
#
_symmetry.space_group_name_H-M   'P 1'
#
loop_
_entity.id
_entity.type
_entity.pdbx_description
1 polymer ?
#
loop_
_entity_poly.entity_id
_entity_poly.type
_entity_poly.pdbx_seq_one_letter_code
_entity_poly.pdbx_strand_id
1 'polypeptide(L)'
;LDWLEDYTFPAEQAFVSSEHADRMAHFFVEELFRNGTTACMAYATVHPTSVTALFSVASEYNMCMLTGKVLMDRNAPAGLTDTAEQGKSESRSLIESWHGKGRNRYVITPRFAISCSTEQLIAAGRLHEQYPGTYIQTHLSENKDEIDSTLSLCPDCQDYLEVYERARLVTDRSIFGHCIHLSDSECRRLVEA
;
A
#
# COMPACT_ATOMS: atom_id res chain seq x y z
N LEU A 1 8.58 5.41 14.76
CA LEU A 1 7.46 4.45 14.81
C LEU A 1 6.39 4.81 15.84
N ASP A 2 6.74 5.54 16.91
CA ASP A 2 5.83 5.88 18.02
C ASP A 2 4.55 6.60 17.53
N TRP A 3 4.67 7.50 16.55
CA TRP A 3 3.53 8.16 15.94
C TRP A 3 2.53 7.18 15.28
N LEU A 4 3.01 6.08 14.69
CA LEU A 4 2.14 5.04 14.14
C LEU A 4 1.35 4.36 15.25
N GLU A 5 2.00 4.04 16.37
CA GLU A 5 1.37 3.34 17.50
C GLU A 5 0.40 4.24 18.25
N ASP A 6 0.77 5.51 18.49
CA ASP A 6 0.00 6.44 19.30
C ASP A 6 -1.23 7.02 18.57
N TYR A 7 -1.14 7.23 17.26
CA TYR A 7 -2.16 7.97 16.48
C TYR A 7 -2.71 7.21 15.30
N THR A 8 -1.84 6.66 14.43
CA THR A 8 -2.27 6.11 13.15
C THR A 8 -3.00 4.79 13.31
N PHE A 9 -2.43 3.84 14.03
CA PHE A 9 -3.03 2.52 14.20
C PHE A 9 -4.39 2.56 14.91
N PRO A 10 -4.58 3.34 16.00
CA PRO A 10 -5.92 3.50 16.60
C PRO A 10 -6.96 4.06 15.63
N ALA A 11 -6.58 5.04 14.79
CA ALA A 11 -7.46 5.61 13.77
C ALA A 11 -7.78 4.61 12.65
N GLU A 12 -6.80 3.84 12.18
CA GLU A 12 -6.98 2.85 11.13
C GLU A 12 -7.92 1.70 11.55
N GLN A 13 -7.89 1.28 12.82
CA GLN A 13 -8.78 0.22 13.32
C GLN A 13 -10.27 0.57 13.19
N ALA A 14 -10.64 1.85 13.22
CA ALA A 14 -12.03 2.28 13.08
C ALA A 14 -12.62 1.94 11.69
N PHE A 15 -11.79 1.73 10.68
CA PHE A 15 -12.21 1.41 9.30
C PHE A 15 -12.71 -0.04 9.11
N VAL A 16 -12.73 -0.85 10.15
CA VAL A 16 -13.49 -2.10 10.17
C VAL A 16 -15.00 -1.82 10.02
N SER A 17 -15.47 -0.67 10.50
CA SER A 17 -16.86 -0.22 10.31
C SER A 17 -17.07 0.36 8.91
N SER A 18 -17.98 -0.25 8.15
CA SER A 18 -18.36 0.24 6.81
C SER A 18 -18.95 1.65 6.85
N GLU A 19 -19.73 1.98 7.88
CA GLU A 19 -20.32 3.32 8.07
C GLU A 19 -19.21 4.37 8.31
N HIS A 20 -18.21 4.03 9.13
CA HIS A 20 -17.08 4.93 9.35
C HIS A 20 -16.25 5.09 8.06
N ALA A 21 -15.97 4.00 7.35
CA ALA A 21 -15.21 4.02 6.10
C ALA A 21 -15.90 4.88 5.03
N ASP A 22 -17.22 4.75 4.88
CA ASP A 22 -18.01 5.52 3.93
C ASP A 22 -17.99 7.02 4.26
N ARG A 23 -18.28 7.38 5.50
CA ARG A 23 -18.23 8.78 5.95
C ARG A 23 -16.84 9.42 5.72
N MET A 24 -15.76 8.69 6.03
CA MET A 24 -14.41 9.19 5.84
C MET A 24 -14.02 9.27 4.36
N ALA A 25 -14.52 8.35 3.52
CA ALA A 25 -14.30 8.41 2.08
C ALA A 25 -14.95 9.64 1.45
N HIS A 26 -16.21 9.97 1.82
CA HIS A 26 -16.85 11.21 1.39
C HIS A 26 -16.09 12.45 1.82
N PHE A 27 -15.73 12.53 3.10
CA PHE A 27 -14.94 13.65 3.61
C PHE A 27 -13.63 13.81 2.84
N PHE A 28 -12.88 12.73 2.65
CA PHE A 28 -11.59 12.75 1.95
C PHE A 28 -11.71 13.21 0.50
N VAL A 29 -12.65 12.62 -0.27
CA VAL A 29 -12.84 12.95 -1.68
C VAL A 29 -13.32 14.40 -1.84
N GLU A 30 -14.25 14.86 -1.01
CA GLU A 30 -14.72 16.26 -1.04
C GLU A 30 -13.59 17.25 -0.72
N GLU A 31 -12.74 16.96 0.27
CA GLU A 31 -11.61 17.82 0.61
C GLU A 31 -10.56 17.84 -0.53
N LEU A 32 -10.32 16.73 -1.20
CA LEU A 32 -9.47 16.71 -2.38
C LEU A 32 -10.00 17.68 -3.47
N PHE A 33 -11.29 17.61 -3.79
CA PHE A 33 -11.89 18.51 -4.78
C PHE A 33 -11.88 19.97 -4.34
N ARG A 34 -12.17 20.26 -3.07
CA ARG A 34 -12.08 21.63 -2.52
C ARG A 34 -10.69 22.25 -2.70
N ASN A 35 -9.65 21.40 -2.69
CA ASN A 35 -8.27 21.83 -2.89
C ASN A 35 -7.76 21.62 -4.32
N GLY A 36 -8.65 21.39 -5.29
CA GLY A 36 -8.30 21.30 -6.72
C GLY A 36 -7.66 19.98 -7.14
N THR A 37 -7.68 18.94 -6.28
CA THR A 37 -7.12 17.63 -6.59
C THR A 37 -8.17 16.73 -7.24
N THR A 38 -7.94 16.33 -8.48
CA THR A 38 -8.86 15.51 -9.29
C THR A 38 -8.37 14.08 -9.55
N ALA A 39 -7.14 13.79 -9.15
CA ALA A 39 -6.55 12.45 -9.19
C ALA A 39 -5.73 12.24 -7.92
N CYS A 40 -5.83 11.06 -7.32
CA CYS A 40 -5.14 10.74 -6.08
C CYS A 40 -4.69 9.28 -6.08
N MET A 41 -3.46 9.05 -5.60
CA MET A 41 -3.01 7.75 -5.15
C MET A 41 -2.96 7.77 -3.61
N ALA A 42 -3.71 6.90 -2.96
CA ALA A 42 -3.88 6.91 -1.52
C ALA A 42 -3.64 5.53 -0.89
N TYR A 43 -3.03 5.54 0.28
CA TYR A 43 -3.06 4.38 1.18
C TYR A 43 -4.43 4.32 1.85
N ALA A 44 -5.15 3.21 1.67
CA ALA A 44 -6.33 2.91 2.48
C ALA A 44 -5.88 2.27 3.81
N THR A 45 -6.64 1.31 4.33
CA THR A 45 -6.26 0.54 5.52
C THR A 45 -6.19 -0.96 5.18
N VAL A 46 -5.91 -1.81 6.17
CA VAL A 46 -5.94 -3.28 6.00
C VAL A 46 -7.35 -3.81 5.75
N HIS A 47 -8.39 -3.03 6.05
CA HIS A 47 -9.77 -3.45 5.94
C HIS A 47 -10.30 -3.28 4.51
N PRO A 48 -10.84 -4.33 3.85
CA PRO A 48 -11.47 -4.23 2.53
C PRO A 48 -12.58 -3.18 2.45
N THR A 49 -13.25 -2.92 3.58
CA THR A 49 -14.30 -1.90 3.69
C THR A 49 -13.81 -0.50 3.34
N SER A 50 -12.60 -0.13 3.78
CA SER A 50 -12.01 1.18 3.48
C SER A 50 -11.75 1.38 1.98
N VAL A 51 -11.26 0.34 1.31
CA VAL A 51 -11.00 0.36 -0.14
C VAL A 51 -12.31 0.44 -0.93
N THR A 52 -13.29 -0.37 -0.54
CA THR A 52 -14.61 -0.40 -1.19
C THR A 52 -15.31 0.95 -1.07
N ALA A 53 -15.33 1.55 0.12
CA ALA A 53 -15.92 2.87 0.35
C ALA A 53 -15.21 3.94 -0.50
N LEU A 54 -13.86 3.95 -0.49
CA LEU A 54 -13.11 4.95 -1.22
C LEU A 54 -13.32 4.86 -2.74
N PHE A 55 -13.33 3.66 -3.32
CA PHE A 55 -13.64 3.47 -4.75
C PHE A 55 -15.09 3.80 -5.11
N SER A 56 -16.04 3.47 -4.23
CA SER A 56 -17.45 3.80 -4.43
C SER A 56 -17.63 5.30 -4.53
N VAL A 57 -17.19 6.04 -3.51
CA VAL A 57 -17.30 7.50 -3.46
C VAL A 57 -16.53 8.17 -4.60
N ALA A 58 -15.30 7.73 -4.88
CA ALA A 58 -14.52 8.24 -6.02
C ALA A 58 -15.28 8.07 -7.36
N SER A 59 -16.03 6.96 -7.51
CA SER A 59 -16.84 6.71 -8.70
C SER A 59 -18.02 7.67 -8.80
N GLU A 60 -18.67 8.01 -7.69
CA GLU A 60 -19.78 8.99 -7.66
C GLU A 60 -19.32 10.37 -8.14
N TYR A 61 -18.12 10.78 -7.76
CA TYR A 61 -17.52 12.05 -8.17
C TYR A 61 -16.74 11.98 -9.49
N ASN A 62 -16.70 10.81 -10.16
CA ASN A 62 -15.84 10.55 -11.33
C ASN A 62 -14.36 10.92 -11.12
N MET A 63 -13.87 10.74 -9.91
CA MET A 63 -12.47 11.00 -9.54
C MET A 63 -11.55 9.89 -10.07
N CYS A 64 -10.34 10.26 -10.46
CA CYS A 64 -9.29 9.27 -10.73
C CYS A 64 -8.69 8.81 -9.40
N MET A 65 -9.05 7.61 -8.96
CA MET A 65 -8.61 7.06 -7.69
C MET A 65 -7.73 5.83 -7.90
N LEU A 66 -6.54 5.90 -7.32
CA LEU A 66 -5.61 4.77 -7.23
C LEU A 66 -5.47 4.40 -5.76
N THR A 67 -5.90 3.21 -5.37
CA THR A 67 -5.83 2.74 -3.98
C THR A 67 -5.91 1.21 -3.91
N GLY A 68 -5.62 0.67 -2.75
CA GLY A 68 -5.74 -0.75 -2.47
C GLY A 68 -5.62 -1.06 -0.99
N LYS A 69 -5.97 -2.28 -0.63
CA LYS A 69 -5.83 -2.79 0.73
C LYS A 69 -4.36 -2.77 1.15
N VAL A 70 -4.09 -2.16 2.29
CA VAL A 70 -2.76 -2.22 2.92
C VAL A 70 -2.50 -3.64 3.40
N LEU A 71 -1.31 -4.14 3.11
CA LEU A 71 -0.84 -5.45 3.53
C LEU A 71 0.13 -5.28 4.70
N MET A 72 -0.20 -5.92 5.81
CA MET A 72 0.65 -6.04 7.00
C MET A 72 0.37 -7.39 7.68
N ASP A 73 1.40 -8.17 7.98
CA ASP A 73 1.28 -9.44 8.69
C ASP A 73 2.21 -9.56 9.91
N ARG A 74 2.97 -8.49 10.21
CA ARG A 74 3.82 -8.38 11.40
C ARG A 74 4.01 -6.93 11.84
N ASN A 75 4.54 -6.75 13.05
CA ASN A 75 4.91 -5.45 13.62
C ASN A 75 3.78 -4.41 13.55
N ALA A 76 2.54 -4.84 13.75
CA ALA A 76 1.35 -4.02 13.83
C ALA A 76 0.35 -4.65 14.83
N PRO A 77 -0.62 -3.88 15.35
CA PRO A 77 -1.66 -4.43 16.22
C PRO A 77 -2.47 -5.54 15.54
N ALA A 78 -2.94 -6.50 16.33
CA ALA A 78 -3.72 -7.65 15.83
C ALA A 78 -4.95 -7.25 14.98
N GLY A 79 -5.57 -6.10 15.26
CA GLY A 79 -6.69 -5.58 14.47
C GLY A 79 -6.29 -4.97 13.12
N LEU A 80 -4.97 -4.88 12.84
CA LEU A 80 -4.40 -4.33 11.60
C LEU A 80 -3.44 -5.31 10.92
N THR A 81 -3.43 -6.57 11.33
CA THR A 81 -2.63 -7.62 10.68
C THR A 81 -3.54 -8.64 10.01
N ASP A 82 -3.09 -9.15 8.89
CA ASP A 82 -3.67 -10.28 8.17
C ASP A 82 -2.60 -11.38 7.98
N THR A 83 -2.92 -12.44 7.31
CA THR A 83 -1.94 -13.41 6.81
C THR A 83 -1.63 -13.12 5.34
N ALA A 84 -0.49 -13.57 4.84
CA ALA A 84 -0.12 -13.43 3.43
C ALA A 84 -1.22 -13.98 2.49
N GLU A 85 -1.85 -15.11 2.84
CA GLU A 85 -2.93 -15.71 2.05
C GLU A 85 -4.23 -14.89 2.14
N GLN A 86 -4.59 -14.40 3.33
CA GLN A 86 -5.76 -13.54 3.50
C GLN A 86 -5.57 -12.23 2.73
N GLY A 87 -4.43 -11.55 2.90
CA GLY A 87 -4.11 -10.30 2.21
C GLY A 87 -4.17 -10.45 0.70
N LYS A 88 -3.62 -11.55 0.16
CA LYS A 88 -3.70 -11.90 -1.26
C LYS A 88 -5.13 -12.17 -1.74
N SER A 89 -5.90 -12.95 -0.99
CA SER A 89 -7.28 -13.32 -1.37
C SER A 89 -8.21 -12.10 -1.38
N GLU A 90 -8.15 -11.27 -0.34
CA GLU A 90 -8.94 -10.05 -0.25
C GLU A 90 -8.54 -9.03 -1.32
N SER A 91 -7.23 -8.85 -1.57
CA SER A 91 -6.73 -7.99 -2.65
C SER A 91 -7.21 -8.46 -4.02
N ARG A 92 -7.19 -9.77 -4.30
CA ARG A 92 -7.73 -10.33 -5.54
C ARG A 92 -9.20 -9.96 -5.72
N SER A 93 -10.03 -10.18 -4.70
CA SER A 93 -11.46 -9.86 -4.75
C SER A 93 -11.70 -8.38 -5.02
N LEU A 94 -10.89 -7.49 -4.43
CA LEU A 94 -10.97 -6.06 -4.65
C LEU A 94 -10.49 -5.66 -6.06
N ILE A 95 -9.44 -6.29 -6.59
CA ILE A 95 -9.00 -6.09 -7.98
C ILE A 95 -10.12 -6.44 -8.95
N GLU A 96 -10.70 -7.63 -8.82
CA GLU A 96 -11.80 -8.11 -9.68
C GLU A 96 -13.04 -7.22 -9.57
N SER A 97 -13.28 -6.65 -8.40
CA SER A 97 -14.40 -5.77 -8.15
C SER A 97 -14.22 -4.35 -8.65
N TRP A 98 -13.01 -3.78 -8.61
CA TRP A 98 -12.81 -2.35 -8.78
C TRP A 98 -11.79 -1.92 -9.82
N HIS A 99 -10.78 -2.76 -10.13
CA HIS A 99 -9.74 -2.37 -11.08
C HIS A 99 -10.30 -2.15 -12.48
N GLY A 100 -10.03 -0.99 -13.07
CA GLY A 100 -10.50 -0.64 -14.41
C GLY A 100 -11.98 -0.23 -14.50
N LYS A 101 -12.73 -0.19 -13.38
CA LYS A 101 -14.08 0.35 -13.37
C LYS A 101 -14.04 1.89 -13.36
N GLY A 102 -14.52 2.51 -14.41
CA GLY A 102 -14.40 3.95 -14.57
C GLY A 102 -12.94 4.39 -14.50
N ARG A 103 -12.66 5.32 -13.59
CA ARG A 103 -11.32 5.88 -13.38
C ARG A 103 -10.57 5.26 -12.18
N ASN A 104 -11.12 4.17 -11.61
CA ASN A 104 -10.49 3.45 -10.50
C ASN A 104 -9.37 2.54 -10.99
N ARG A 105 -8.26 2.52 -10.25
CA ARG A 105 -7.13 1.63 -10.46
C ARG A 105 -6.70 1.02 -9.13
N TYR A 106 -6.65 -0.29 -9.07
CA TYR A 106 -6.17 -0.96 -7.86
C TYR A 106 -4.65 -0.86 -7.75
N VAL A 107 -4.19 -0.65 -6.53
CA VAL A 107 -2.78 -0.59 -6.16
C VAL A 107 -2.49 -1.69 -5.14
N ILE A 108 -1.59 -2.58 -5.43
CA ILE A 108 -1.09 -3.58 -4.48
C ILE A 108 -0.21 -2.85 -3.49
N THR A 109 -0.57 -2.90 -2.20
CA THR A 109 -0.05 -1.96 -1.21
C THR A 109 0.57 -2.68 0.01
N PRO A 110 1.72 -3.35 -0.13
CA PRO A 110 2.52 -3.67 1.06
C PRO A 110 2.94 -2.36 1.74
N ARG A 111 2.63 -2.20 3.03
CA ARG A 111 2.88 -0.92 3.69
C ARG A 111 4.36 -0.54 3.64
N PHE A 112 5.21 -1.43 4.14
CA PHE A 112 6.68 -1.36 4.06
C PHE A 112 7.30 -2.68 4.55
N ALA A 113 8.59 -2.89 4.30
CA ALA A 113 9.24 -4.16 4.60
C ALA A 113 9.22 -4.56 6.10
N ILE A 114 9.16 -3.59 7.02
CA ILE A 114 9.09 -3.88 8.46
C ILE A 114 7.78 -4.56 8.84
N SER A 115 6.67 -4.15 8.24
CA SER A 115 5.32 -4.67 8.57
C SER A 115 4.88 -5.84 7.69
N CYS A 116 5.69 -6.23 6.71
CA CYS A 116 5.41 -7.33 5.79
C CYS A 116 6.47 -8.43 5.93
N SER A 117 6.04 -9.68 6.10
CA SER A 117 6.94 -10.81 6.00
C SER A 117 7.42 -11.00 4.55
N THR A 118 8.51 -11.71 4.37
CA THR A 118 8.98 -12.11 3.03
C THR A 118 7.90 -12.87 2.26
N GLU A 119 7.13 -13.71 2.94
CA GLU A 119 6.01 -14.44 2.36
C GLU A 119 4.93 -13.50 1.84
N GLN A 120 4.55 -12.48 2.60
CA GLN A 120 3.55 -11.50 2.19
C GLN A 120 4.05 -10.64 1.02
N LEU A 121 5.31 -10.20 1.04
CA LEU A 121 5.90 -9.46 -0.08
C LEU A 121 5.92 -10.29 -1.37
N ILE A 122 6.34 -11.56 -1.31
CA ILE A 122 6.31 -12.46 -2.46
C ILE A 122 4.87 -12.70 -2.94
N ALA A 123 3.90 -12.84 -2.04
CA ALA A 123 2.50 -12.98 -2.41
C ALA A 123 1.96 -11.74 -3.14
N ALA A 124 2.37 -10.54 -2.72
CA ALA A 124 2.05 -9.28 -3.37
C ALA A 124 2.66 -9.19 -4.79
N GLY A 125 3.93 -9.55 -4.96
CA GLY A 125 4.57 -9.58 -6.29
C GLY A 125 3.90 -10.58 -7.25
N ARG A 126 3.58 -11.77 -6.77
CA ARG A 126 2.82 -12.78 -7.56
C ARG A 126 1.42 -12.29 -7.94
N LEU A 127 0.79 -11.51 -7.06
CA LEU A 127 -0.52 -10.92 -7.37
C LEU A 127 -0.41 -9.90 -8.50
N HIS A 128 0.62 -9.06 -8.49
CA HIS A 128 0.91 -8.12 -9.58
C HIS A 128 1.16 -8.85 -10.91
N GLU A 129 1.92 -9.94 -10.91
CA GLU A 129 2.15 -10.76 -12.11
C GLU A 129 0.84 -11.34 -12.69
N GLN A 130 -0.11 -11.72 -11.82
CA GLN A 130 -1.43 -12.21 -12.24
C GLN A 130 -2.33 -11.08 -12.77
N TYR A 131 -2.14 -9.85 -12.31
CA TYR A 131 -2.92 -8.68 -12.67
C TYR A 131 -2.00 -7.52 -13.12
N PRO A 132 -1.32 -7.64 -14.26
CA PRO A 132 -0.25 -6.71 -14.67
C PRO A 132 -0.73 -5.28 -14.96
N GLY A 133 -2.05 -5.05 -15.00
CA GLY A 133 -2.63 -3.71 -15.11
C GLY A 133 -2.65 -2.93 -13.80
N THR A 134 -2.42 -3.59 -12.66
CA THR A 134 -2.39 -2.95 -11.34
C THR A 134 -1.11 -2.14 -11.13
N TYR A 135 -1.12 -1.28 -10.13
CA TYR A 135 0.08 -0.59 -9.64
C TYR A 135 0.56 -1.21 -8.34
N ILE A 136 1.76 -0.86 -7.93
CA ILE A 136 2.35 -1.20 -6.64
C ILE A 136 2.68 0.12 -5.93
N GLN A 137 2.41 0.21 -4.62
CA GLN A 137 2.93 1.29 -3.78
C GLN A 137 3.46 0.72 -2.47
N THR A 138 4.56 1.28 -1.99
CA THR A 138 5.16 0.96 -0.69
C THR A 138 6.05 2.10 -0.23
N HIS A 139 6.49 2.07 1.03
CA HIS A 139 7.47 3.02 1.56
C HIS A 139 8.88 2.47 1.37
N LEU A 140 9.83 3.35 1.12
CA LEU A 140 11.23 3.00 0.89
C LEU A 140 12.16 4.07 1.44
N SER A 141 13.06 3.69 2.34
CA SER A 141 14.20 4.49 2.81
C SER A 141 13.82 5.88 3.31
N GLU A 142 12.78 5.98 4.17
CA GLU A 142 12.31 7.23 4.77
C GLU A 142 13.31 7.77 5.80
N ASN A 143 13.83 6.89 6.66
CA ASN A 143 14.81 7.24 7.68
C ASN A 143 15.81 6.09 7.92
N LYS A 144 16.91 6.42 8.60
CA LYS A 144 18.00 5.47 8.80
C LYS A 144 17.64 4.32 9.73
N ASP A 145 16.89 4.59 10.80
CA ASP A 145 16.48 3.56 11.76
C ASP A 145 15.52 2.55 11.10
N GLU A 146 14.70 3.02 10.14
CA GLU A 146 13.87 2.14 9.30
C GLU A 146 14.72 1.24 8.41
N ILE A 147 15.77 1.79 7.77
CA ILE A 147 16.70 1.01 6.94
C ILE A 147 17.41 -0.05 7.79
N ASP A 148 17.97 0.33 8.93
CA ASP A 148 18.67 -0.59 9.83
C ASP A 148 17.74 -1.70 10.35
N SER A 149 16.49 -1.34 10.70
CA SER A 149 15.45 -2.29 11.11
C SER A 149 15.10 -3.27 9.99
N THR A 150 14.95 -2.76 8.76
CA THR A 150 14.66 -3.59 7.58
C THR A 150 15.78 -4.58 7.30
N LEU A 151 17.03 -4.14 7.30
CA LEU A 151 18.19 -5.00 7.07
C LEU A 151 18.41 -6.03 8.18
N SER A 152 18.05 -5.68 9.42
CA SER A 152 18.05 -6.64 10.53
C SER A 152 17.02 -7.76 10.34
N LEU A 153 15.88 -7.47 9.71
CA LEU A 153 14.84 -8.44 9.38
C LEU A 153 15.13 -9.22 8.11
N CYS A 154 15.97 -8.69 7.21
CA CYS A 154 16.33 -9.26 5.93
C CYS A 154 17.87 -9.29 5.76
N PRO A 155 18.62 -10.07 6.58
CA PRO A 155 20.07 -10.01 6.64
C PRO A 155 20.76 -10.48 5.36
N ASP A 156 20.07 -11.19 4.49
CA ASP A 156 20.59 -11.65 3.19
C ASP A 156 20.46 -10.60 2.08
N CYS A 157 19.85 -9.43 2.36
CA CYS A 157 19.74 -8.32 1.42
C CYS A 157 20.87 -7.31 1.66
N GLN A 158 21.43 -6.78 0.57
CA GLN A 158 22.50 -5.78 0.64
C GLN A 158 22.01 -4.37 0.99
N ASP A 159 20.77 -4.07 0.63
CA ASP A 159 20.09 -2.80 0.89
C ASP A 159 18.56 -2.96 0.93
N TYR A 160 17.87 -1.86 1.23
CA TYR A 160 16.41 -1.89 1.39
C TYR A 160 15.68 -2.20 0.07
N LEU A 161 16.15 -1.65 -1.06
CA LEU A 161 15.54 -1.87 -2.36
C LEU A 161 15.57 -3.36 -2.75
N GLU A 162 16.67 -4.07 -2.44
CA GLU A 162 16.79 -5.49 -2.76
C GLU A 162 15.70 -6.35 -2.12
N VAL A 163 15.16 -5.95 -0.95
CA VAL A 163 14.01 -6.64 -0.33
C VAL A 163 12.81 -6.68 -1.27
N TYR A 164 12.54 -5.56 -1.94
CA TYR A 164 11.43 -5.45 -2.89
C TYR A 164 11.75 -6.07 -4.25
N GLU A 165 13.00 -5.99 -4.72
CA GLU A 165 13.44 -6.65 -5.96
C GLU A 165 13.26 -8.16 -5.87
N ARG A 166 13.69 -8.79 -4.77
CA ARG A 166 13.51 -10.22 -4.51
C ARG A 166 12.04 -10.65 -4.48
N ALA A 167 11.17 -9.75 -4.06
CA ALA A 167 9.72 -9.96 -4.06
C ALA A 167 9.04 -9.60 -5.40
N ARG A 168 9.80 -9.13 -6.42
CA ARG A 168 9.29 -8.67 -7.72
C ARG A 168 8.29 -7.50 -7.59
N LEU A 169 8.59 -6.61 -6.67
CA LEU A 169 7.79 -5.40 -6.41
C LEU A 169 8.41 -4.15 -7.02
N VAL A 170 9.51 -4.27 -7.75
CA VAL A 170 10.18 -3.18 -8.47
C VAL A 170 9.91 -3.36 -9.96
N THR A 171 9.06 -2.50 -10.52
CA THR A 171 8.57 -2.57 -11.90
C THR A 171 8.29 -1.16 -12.42
N ASP A 172 8.01 -1.02 -13.72
CA ASP A 172 7.57 0.24 -14.35
C ASP A 172 6.24 0.79 -13.81
N ARG A 173 5.55 0.05 -12.91
CA ARG A 173 4.29 0.43 -12.28
C ARG A 173 4.40 0.56 -10.75
N SER A 174 5.60 0.63 -10.23
CA SER A 174 5.85 0.77 -8.80
C SER A 174 6.06 2.23 -8.41
N ILE A 175 5.45 2.64 -7.33
CA ILE A 175 5.60 3.95 -6.73
C ILE A 175 6.12 3.77 -5.30
N PHE A 176 7.24 4.39 -5.01
CA PHE A 176 7.88 4.33 -3.71
C PHE A 176 7.71 5.64 -2.96
N GLY A 177 7.16 5.57 -1.76
CA GLY A 177 7.07 6.72 -0.86
C GLY A 177 8.44 7.04 -0.26
N HIS A 178 8.70 8.33 -0.06
CA HIS A 178 9.89 8.94 0.53
C HIS A 178 11.17 8.85 -0.31
N CYS A 179 11.86 7.72 -0.38
CA CYS A 179 13.12 7.54 -1.11
C CYS A 179 14.23 8.55 -0.70
N ILE A 180 14.29 8.93 0.60
CA ILE A 180 15.16 10.03 1.07
C ILE A 180 16.61 9.57 1.16
N HIS A 181 16.85 8.33 1.57
CA HIS A 181 18.20 7.80 1.84
C HIS A 181 18.62 6.73 0.86
N LEU A 182 18.27 6.88 -0.42
CA LEU A 182 18.74 5.97 -1.48
C LEU A 182 20.22 6.19 -1.78
N SER A 183 20.95 5.10 -1.99
CA SER A 183 22.28 5.11 -2.57
C SER A 183 22.26 5.32 -4.08
N ASP A 184 23.36 5.73 -4.67
CA ASP A 184 23.51 5.83 -6.13
C ASP A 184 23.27 4.49 -6.85
N SER A 185 23.54 3.38 -6.16
CA SER A 185 23.30 2.03 -6.69
C SER A 185 21.81 1.73 -6.76
N GLU A 186 21.05 2.01 -5.71
CA GLU A 186 19.60 1.84 -5.68
C GLU A 186 18.91 2.73 -6.71
N CYS A 187 19.35 4.01 -6.83
CA CYS A 187 18.84 4.92 -7.85
C CYS A 187 19.02 4.38 -9.27
N ARG A 188 20.19 3.81 -9.59
CA ARG A 188 20.42 3.21 -10.92
C ARG A 188 19.50 2.03 -11.18
N ARG A 189 19.33 1.13 -10.22
CA ARG A 189 18.44 -0.03 -10.35
C ARG A 189 16.99 0.37 -10.53
N LEU A 190 16.53 1.42 -9.83
CA LEU A 190 15.18 1.97 -10.01
C LEU A 190 14.95 2.56 -11.42
N VAL A 191 15.99 3.13 -12.04
CA VAL A 191 15.89 3.66 -13.42
C VAL A 191 15.85 2.54 -14.46
N GLU A 192 16.46 1.39 -14.16
CA GLU A 192 16.53 0.23 -15.07
C GLU A 192 15.28 -0.67 -14.99
N ALA A 193 14.44 -0.51 -13.98
CA ALA A 193 13.24 -1.32 -13.73
C ALA A 193 11.99 -0.77 -14.43
#